data_5ba435e9edb03776cbb267ae9949a3c3
#
_entry.id   5ba435e9edb03776cbb267ae9949a3c3
#
_cell.length_a   1.000
_cell.length_b   1.000
_cell.length_c   1.000
_cell.angle_alpha   90.00
_cell.angle_beta   90.00
_cell.angle_gamma   90.00
#
_symmetry.space_group_name_H-M   'P 1'
#
loop_
_entity.id
_entity.type
_entity.pdbx_description
1 polymer ?
#
loop_
_entity_poly.entity_id
_entity_poly.type
_entity_poly.pdbx_seq_one_letter_code
_entity_poly.pdbx_strand_id
1 'polypeptide(L)'
;MLLALLRHAETAWTAAGRIQGRLDVPLSDAGRAALAGFRLPERCRGMRVVTSPLSRCTETAALIGAAEAPREPRLLEMDWGAWEGLVLADLRAELGDAMRENEDRGWDFRPPEGESPREVFVRVRSWLCELSAPTLAITHRGVIRGIYATAAGWDMRGPPPIKLDWQAVHLFRVQRDGTPIIEALNVR
;
A
#
# COMPACT_ATOMS: atom_id res chain seq x y z
N MET A 1 -11.90 10.01 -11.31
CA MET A 1 -12.63 9.04 -10.48
C MET A 1 -12.23 9.16 -9.02
N LEU A 2 -13.12 8.88 -8.04
CA LEU A 2 -12.76 8.83 -6.62
C LEU A 2 -12.17 7.45 -6.29
N LEU A 3 -10.98 7.44 -5.69
CA LEU A 3 -10.25 6.26 -5.23
C LEU A 3 -10.04 6.37 -3.73
N ALA A 4 -10.44 5.35 -2.99
CA ALA A 4 -10.12 5.17 -1.59
C ALA A 4 -9.06 4.07 -1.45
N LEU A 5 -8.03 4.29 -0.66
CA LEU A 5 -6.97 3.32 -0.38
C LEU A 5 -6.99 2.94 1.09
N LEU A 6 -7.08 1.65 1.37
CA LEU A 6 -6.98 1.06 2.69
C LEU A 6 -5.83 0.06 2.71
N ARG A 7 -4.93 0.18 3.67
CA ARG A 7 -3.91 -0.83 3.89
C ARG A 7 -4.52 -2.06 4.57
N HIS A 8 -4.06 -3.26 4.21
CA HIS A 8 -4.39 -4.48 4.95
C HIS A 8 -4.08 -4.32 6.45
N ALA A 9 -4.81 -5.03 7.30
CA ALA A 9 -4.60 -5.03 8.74
C ALA A 9 -3.26 -5.71 9.12
N GLU A 10 -2.95 -5.74 10.41
CA GLU A 10 -1.68 -6.24 10.92
C GLU A 10 -1.48 -7.73 10.61
N THR A 11 -0.22 -8.07 10.31
CA THR A 11 0.28 -9.44 10.23
C THR A 11 1.36 -9.67 11.30
N ALA A 12 1.71 -10.89 11.60
CA ALA A 12 2.82 -11.20 12.52
C ALA A 12 4.15 -10.55 12.07
N TRP A 13 4.36 -10.41 10.75
CA TRP A 13 5.55 -9.77 10.20
C TRP A 13 5.55 -8.26 10.35
N THR A 14 4.40 -7.59 10.15
CA THR A 14 4.33 -6.14 10.41
C THR A 14 4.52 -5.80 11.88
N ALA A 15 4.00 -6.63 12.79
CA ALA A 15 4.22 -6.48 14.23
C ALA A 15 5.70 -6.65 14.61
N ALA A 16 6.42 -7.58 13.94
CA ALA A 16 7.83 -7.85 14.14
C ALA A 16 8.78 -6.90 13.36
N GLY A 17 8.25 -5.92 12.62
CA GLY A 17 9.06 -5.00 11.79
C GLY A 17 9.73 -5.67 10.59
N ARG A 18 9.25 -6.86 10.17
CA ARG A 18 9.77 -7.60 9.02
C ARG A 18 9.19 -7.06 7.71
N ILE A 19 10.01 -7.04 6.69
CA ILE A 19 9.64 -6.71 5.31
C ILE A 19 8.82 -7.86 4.74
N GLN A 20 7.61 -7.58 4.22
CA GLN A 20 6.75 -8.63 3.68
C GLN A 20 6.88 -8.83 2.18
N GLY A 21 6.88 -7.77 1.41
CA GLY A 21 6.90 -7.87 -0.04
C GLY A 21 5.76 -8.74 -0.60
N ARG A 22 6.10 -9.68 -1.45
CA ARG A 22 5.17 -10.60 -2.12
C ARG A 22 4.95 -11.92 -1.39
N LEU A 23 5.76 -12.23 -0.38
CA LEU A 23 5.50 -13.40 0.46
C LEU A 23 4.12 -13.28 1.12
N ASP A 24 3.36 -14.37 1.03
CA ASP A 24 1.96 -14.39 1.45
C ASP A 24 1.84 -14.75 2.93
N VAL A 25 1.86 -13.72 3.78
CA VAL A 25 1.71 -13.83 5.24
C VAL A 25 0.29 -13.38 5.60
N PRO A 26 -0.52 -14.23 6.29
CA PRO A 26 -1.89 -13.89 6.66
C PRO A 26 -1.95 -12.85 7.78
N LEU A 27 -3.15 -12.35 8.07
CA LEU A 27 -3.37 -11.45 9.21
C LEU A 27 -3.01 -12.13 10.53
N SER A 28 -2.51 -11.35 11.48
CA SER A 28 -2.39 -11.77 12.88
C SER A 28 -3.77 -11.78 13.55
N ASP A 29 -3.89 -12.47 14.69
CA ASP A 29 -5.12 -12.44 15.48
C ASP A 29 -5.43 -11.01 15.97
N ALA A 30 -4.39 -10.23 16.32
CA ALA A 30 -4.53 -8.81 16.64
C ALA A 30 -5.04 -8.00 15.43
N GLY A 31 -4.54 -8.27 14.22
CA GLY A 31 -5.01 -7.66 12.99
C GLY A 31 -6.48 -7.96 12.69
N ARG A 32 -6.90 -9.21 12.88
CA ARG A 32 -8.32 -9.62 12.76
C ARG A 32 -9.19 -8.94 13.79
N ALA A 33 -8.75 -8.91 15.05
CA ALA A 33 -9.48 -8.28 16.15
C ALA A 33 -9.65 -6.76 15.93
N ALA A 34 -8.64 -6.08 15.41
CA ALA A 34 -8.70 -4.65 15.10
C ALA A 34 -9.77 -4.32 14.05
N LEU A 35 -10.09 -5.25 13.14
CA LEU A 35 -11.11 -5.07 12.11
C LEU A 35 -12.54 -5.34 12.62
N ALA A 36 -12.73 -6.04 13.74
CA ALA A 36 -14.06 -6.32 14.27
C ALA A 36 -14.88 -5.05 14.61
N GLY A 37 -14.21 -3.98 14.99
CA GLY A 37 -14.82 -2.66 15.23
C GLY A 37 -14.64 -1.63 14.12
N PHE A 38 -13.93 -1.99 13.06
CA PHE A 38 -13.63 -1.06 11.97
C PHE A 38 -14.90 -0.65 11.23
N ARG A 39 -15.04 0.64 10.97
CA ARG A 39 -16.11 1.20 10.15
C ARG A 39 -15.50 1.96 8.99
N LEU A 40 -15.92 1.63 7.78
CA LEU A 40 -15.56 2.43 6.62
C LEU A 40 -16.08 3.86 6.78
N PRO A 41 -15.25 4.88 6.52
CA PRO A 41 -15.72 6.26 6.48
C PRO A 41 -16.93 6.40 5.55
N GLU A 42 -17.87 7.29 5.90
CA GLU A 42 -19.11 7.46 5.13
C GLU A 42 -18.85 7.77 3.65
N ARG A 43 -17.80 8.52 3.37
CA ARG A 43 -17.35 8.82 1.99
C ARG A 43 -16.96 7.58 1.17
N CYS A 44 -16.75 6.43 1.80
CA CYS A 44 -16.39 5.17 1.13
C CYS A 44 -17.59 4.22 0.98
N ARG A 45 -18.77 4.57 1.52
CA ARG A 45 -19.97 3.73 1.42
C ARG A 45 -20.44 3.62 -0.03
N GLY A 46 -20.78 2.40 -0.43
CA GLY A 46 -21.25 2.11 -1.79
C GLY A 46 -20.16 2.14 -2.87
N MET A 47 -18.90 2.34 -2.52
CA MET A 47 -17.80 2.18 -3.47
C MET A 47 -17.63 0.73 -3.89
N ARG A 48 -17.24 0.50 -5.14
CA ARG A 48 -16.78 -0.81 -5.60
C ARG A 48 -15.53 -1.19 -4.83
N VAL A 49 -15.51 -2.35 -4.19
CA VAL A 49 -14.33 -2.84 -3.49
C VAL A 49 -13.48 -3.71 -4.42
N VAL A 50 -12.16 -3.50 -4.40
CA VAL A 50 -11.15 -4.28 -5.12
C VAL A 50 -10.01 -4.60 -4.14
N THR A 51 -9.36 -5.74 -4.26
CA THR A 51 -8.31 -6.15 -3.33
C THR A 51 -7.06 -6.65 -4.04
N SER A 52 -5.89 -6.45 -3.45
CA SER A 52 -4.69 -7.21 -3.81
C SER A 52 -4.95 -8.72 -3.62
N PRO A 53 -4.34 -9.59 -4.45
CA PRO A 53 -4.53 -11.05 -4.32
C PRO A 53 -3.95 -11.66 -3.05
N LEU A 54 -3.03 -10.99 -2.33
CA LEU A 54 -2.39 -11.55 -1.13
C LEU A 54 -3.38 -11.73 0.03
N SER A 55 -3.23 -12.84 0.77
CA SER A 55 -4.17 -13.29 1.81
C SER A 55 -4.51 -12.19 2.82
N ARG A 56 -3.53 -11.42 3.29
CA ARG A 56 -3.74 -10.30 4.22
C ARG A 56 -4.70 -9.22 3.69
N CYS A 57 -4.74 -9.01 2.37
CA CYS A 57 -5.67 -8.06 1.76
C CYS A 57 -7.06 -8.69 1.55
N THR A 58 -7.13 -9.93 1.09
CA THR A 58 -8.40 -10.64 0.90
C THR A 58 -9.09 -10.93 2.23
N GLU A 59 -8.36 -11.28 3.29
CA GLU A 59 -8.90 -11.40 4.64
C GLU A 59 -9.40 -10.05 5.17
N THR A 60 -8.63 -8.95 4.95
CA THR A 60 -9.09 -7.61 5.32
C THR A 60 -10.39 -7.26 4.58
N ALA A 61 -10.49 -7.56 3.27
CA ALA A 61 -11.70 -7.35 2.48
C ALA A 61 -12.89 -8.12 3.07
N ALA A 62 -12.71 -9.40 3.37
CA ALA A 62 -13.76 -10.25 3.94
C ALA A 62 -14.25 -9.71 5.30
N LEU A 63 -13.34 -9.30 6.17
CA LEU A 63 -13.67 -8.81 7.52
C LEU A 63 -14.39 -7.46 7.52
N ILE A 64 -14.22 -6.64 6.46
CA ILE A 64 -14.99 -5.39 6.30
C ILE A 64 -16.27 -5.58 5.47
N GLY A 65 -16.67 -6.83 5.19
CA GLY A 65 -17.93 -7.15 4.49
C GLY A 65 -17.82 -7.23 2.96
N ALA A 66 -16.61 -7.37 2.41
CA ALA A 66 -16.36 -7.44 0.96
C ALA A 66 -15.61 -8.73 0.56
N ALA A 67 -16.08 -9.89 1.02
CA ALA A 67 -15.44 -11.19 0.77
C ALA A 67 -15.29 -11.53 -0.74
N GLU A 68 -16.23 -11.08 -1.55
CA GLU A 68 -16.26 -11.32 -3.00
C GLU A 68 -15.56 -10.23 -3.82
N ALA A 69 -14.76 -9.38 -3.17
CA ALA A 69 -14.03 -8.32 -3.86
C ALA A 69 -13.09 -8.90 -4.94
N PRO A 70 -13.17 -8.43 -6.20
CA PRO A 70 -12.29 -8.90 -7.26
C PRO A 70 -10.84 -8.61 -6.92
N ARG A 71 -9.97 -9.57 -7.27
CA ARG A 71 -8.53 -9.48 -7.05
C ARG A 71 -7.86 -8.77 -8.22
N GLU A 72 -7.07 -7.74 -7.92
CA GLU A 72 -6.32 -6.96 -8.91
C GLU A 72 -4.82 -7.20 -8.72
N PRO A 73 -4.15 -7.94 -9.60
CA PRO A 73 -2.72 -8.25 -9.46
C PRO A 73 -1.80 -7.01 -9.45
N ARG A 74 -2.22 -5.91 -10.09
CA ARG A 74 -1.45 -4.65 -10.10
C ARG A 74 -1.43 -3.95 -8.73
N LEU A 75 -2.26 -4.42 -7.77
CA LEU A 75 -2.27 -3.95 -6.38
C LEU A 75 -1.36 -4.77 -5.45
N LEU A 76 -0.59 -5.75 -5.95
CA LEU A 76 0.42 -6.47 -5.17
C LEU A 76 1.40 -5.49 -4.48
N GLU A 77 1.94 -5.87 -3.33
CA GLU A 77 3.00 -5.09 -2.68
C GLU A 77 4.24 -5.00 -3.57
N MET A 78 5.07 -4.01 -3.30
CA MET A 78 6.41 -3.93 -3.87
C MET A 78 7.15 -5.23 -3.61
N ASP A 79 7.77 -5.78 -4.63
CA ASP A 79 8.67 -6.91 -4.49
C ASP A 79 9.94 -6.46 -3.77
N TRP A 80 10.20 -7.04 -2.62
CA TRP A 80 11.39 -6.72 -1.84
C TRP A 80 12.54 -7.71 -2.08
N GLY A 81 12.35 -8.67 -3.00
CA GLY A 81 13.35 -9.62 -3.43
C GLY A 81 14.07 -10.29 -2.27
N ALA A 82 15.39 -10.26 -2.26
CA ALA A 82 16.21 -10.89 -1.24
C ALA A 82 16.03 -10.31 0.18
N TRP A 83 15.33 -9.18 0.34
CA TRP A 83 15.09 -8.57 1.65
C TRP A 83 13.77 -8.98 2.30
N GLU A 84 12.96 -9.80 1.63
CA GLU A 84 11.71 -10.28 2.23
C GLU A 84 11.97 -11.14 3.47
N GLY A 85 11.21 -10.89 4.54
CA GLY A 85 11.38 -11.55 5.84
C GLY A 85 12.45 -10.96 6.75
N LEU A 86 13.34 -10.12 6.23
CA LEU A 86 14.37 -9.45 7.03
C LEU A 86 13.78 -8.24 7.77
N VAL A 87 14.44 -7.83 8.85
CA VAL A 87 14.08 -6.63 9.62
C VAL A 87 14.76 -5.41 9.01
N LEU A 88 14.00 -4.40 8.62
CA LEU A 88 14.56 -3.21 7.94
C LEU A 88 15.58 -2.46 8.80
N ALA A 89 15.39 -2.44 10.12
CA ALA A 89 16.34 -1.78 11.03
C ALA A 89 17.70 -2.49 11.03
N ASP A 90 17.70 -3.83 11.00
CA ASP A 90 18.92 -4.64 10.97
C ASP A 90 19.65 -4.46 9.64
N LEU A 91 18.92 -4.45 8.52
CA LEU A 91 19.46 -4.17 7.19
C LEU A 91 20.14 -2.80 7.12
N ARG A 92 19.53 -1.76 7.72
CA ARG A 92 20.13 -0.43 7.78
C ARG A 92 21.40 -0.40 8.59
N ALA A 93 21.45 -1.14 9.69
CA ALA A 93 22.64 -1.25 10.52
C ALA A 93 23.77 -2.01 9.81
N GLU A 94 23.42 -3.10 9.11
CA GLU A 94 24.38 -3.95 8.40
C GLU A 94 24.95 -3.27 7.15
N LEU A 95 24.09 -2.70 6.30
CA LEU A 95 24.49 -2.11 5.03
C LEU A 95 25.02 -0.67 5.14
N GLY A 96 24.71 0.03 6.22
CA GLY A 96 25.25 1.36 6.51
C GLY A 96 25.10 2.36 5.37
N ASP A 97 26.21 2.84 4.82
CA ASP A 97 26.25 3.84 3.74
C ASP A 97 25.59 3.31 2.46
N ALA A 98 25.79 2.06 2.11
CA ALA A 98 25.19 1.48 0.92
C ALA A 98 23.64 1.50 0.97
N MET A 99 23.04 1.30 2.18
CA MET A 99 21.60 1.45 2.34
C MET A 99 21.18 2.93 2.18
N ARG A 100 21.91 3.88 2.76
CA ARG A 100 21.63 5.32 2.62
C ARG A 100 21.66 5.75 1.16
N GLU A 101 22.71 5.37 0.43
CA GLU A 101 22.83 5.65 -1.00
C GLU A 101 21.66 5.07 -1.80
N ASN A 102 21.20 3.86 -1.47
CA ASN A 102 20.04 3.26 -2.11
C ASN A 102 18.73 3.98 -1.73
N GLU A 103 18.54 4.36 -0.46
CA GLU A 103 17.37 5.14 -0.01
C GLU A 103 17.34 6.54 -0.65
N ASP A 104 18.49 7.17 -0.87
CA ASP A 104 18.63 8.48 -1.52
C ASP A 104 18.30 8.46 -3.01
N ARG A 105 18.14 7.28 -3.61
CA ARG A 105 17.61 7.14 -4.98
C ARG A 105 16.11 7.40 -5.08
N GLY A 106 15.40 7.48 -3.94
CA GLY A 106 13.97 7.80 -3.88
C GLY A 106 13.11 6.85 -4.72
N TRP A 107 12.54 7.35 -5.83
CA TRP A 107 11.73 6.53 -6.75
C TRP A 107 12.47 5.31 -7.32
N ASP A 108 13.79 5.37 -7.39
CA ASP A 108 14.64 4.31 -7.94
C ASP A 108 15.36 3.48 -6.86
N PHE A 109 14.98 3.67 -5.58
CA PHE A 109 15.32 2.72 -4.51
C PHE A 109 15.01 1.29 -4.97
N ARG A 110 15.92 0.34 -4.75
CA ARG A 110 15.71 -1.01 -5.21
C ARG A 110 16.36 -2.03 -4.26
N PRO A 111 15.60 -2.96 -3.68
CA PRO A 111 16.17 -4.15 -3.04
C PRO A 111 16.80 -5.08 -4.10
N PRO A 112 17.78 -5.90 -3.73
CA PRO A 112 18.32 -6.92 -4.64
C PRO A 112 17.19 -7.83 -5.13
N GLU A 113 17.14 -8.06 -6.45
CA GLU A 113 16.12 -8.89 -7.12
C GLU A 113 14.66 -8.40 -6.96
N GLY A 114 14.47 -7.18 -6.47
CA GLY A 114 13.15 -6.61 -6.18
C GLY A 114 12.72 -5.49 -7.15
N GLU A 115 11.54 -4.94 -6.88
CA GLU A 115 10.97 -3.78 -7.59
C GLU A 115 11.46 -2.45 -6.98
N SER A 116 11.51 -1.41 -7.82
CA SER A 116 11.57 -0.03 -7.35
C SER A 116 10.17 0.55 -7.11
N PRO A 117 10.02 1.60 -6.27
CA PRO A 117 8.76 2.34 -6.15
C PRO A 117 8.23 2.84 -7.50
N ARG A 118 9.11 3.20 -8.43
CA ARG A 118 8.75 3.64 -9.79
C ARG A 118 8.04 2.53 -10.55
N GLU A 119 8.57 1.31 -10.53
CA GLU A 119 7.95 0.15 -11.20
C GLU A 119 6.61 -0.21 -10.58
N VAL A 120 6.50 -0.16 -9.24
CA VAL A 120 5.22 -0.31 -8.55
C VAL A 120 4.20 0.71 -9.08
N PHE A 121 4.58 2.01 -9.15
CA PHE A 121 3.64 3.03 -9.61
C PHE A 121 3.30 2.87 -11.09
N VAL A 122 4.22 2.45 -11.94
CA VAL A 122 3.95 2.20 -13.38
C VAL A 122 2.86 1.14 -13.55
N ARG A 123 2.96 -0.01 -12.85
CA ARG A 123 1.92 -1.05 -12.94
C ARG A 123 0.59 -0.62 -12.33
N VAL A 124 0.63 0.12 -11.23
CA VAL A 124 -0.57 0.65 -10.57
C VAL A 124 -1.25 1.69 -11.45
N ARG A 125 -0.49 2.59 -12.08
CA ARG A 125 -1.04 3.62 -12.96
C ARG A 125 -1.83 3.02 -14.12
N SER A 126 -1.40 1.89 -14.69
CA SER A 126 -2.16 1.22 -15.75
C SER A 126 -3.57 0.82 -15.27
N TRP A 127 -3.70 0.35 -14.02
CA TRP A 127 -4.99 0.08 -13.41
C TRP A 127 -5.78 1.36 -13.09
N LEU A 128 -5.12 2.42 -12.62
CA LEU A 128 -5.79 3.70 -12.33
C LEU A 128 -6.47 4.30 -13.58
N CYS A 129 -5.89 4.12 -14.77
CA CYS A 129 -6.49 4.57 -16.04
C CYS A 129 -7.79 3.81 -16.38
N GLU A 130 -8.00 2.61 -15.86
CA GLU A 130 -9.17 1.76 -16.13
C GLU A 130 -10.32 2.00 -15.15
N LEU A 131 -10.13 2.84 -14.12
CA LEU A 131 -11.15 3.12 -13.12
C LEU A 131 -12.38 3.78 -13.75
N SER A 132 -13.51 3.10 -13.71
CA SER A 132 -14.79 3.53 -14.28
C SER A 132 -15.84 3.90 -13.23
N ALA A 133 -15.60 3.61 -11.95
CA ALA A 133 -16.50 3.90 -10.84
C ALA A 133 -15.70 4.26 -9.58
N PRO A 134 -16.30 4.94 -8.58
CA PRO A 134 -15.69 5.13 -7.27
C PRO A 134 -15.27 3.79 -6.67
N THR A 135 -13.99 3.66 -6.29
CA THR A 135 -13.39 2.38 -5.91
C THR A 135 -12.65 2.49 -4.57
N LEU A 136 -12.88 1.53 -3.68
CA LEU A 136 -12.07 1.26 -2.50
C LEU A 136 -11.11 0.12 -2.82
N ALA A 137 -9.80 0.39 -2.79
CA ALA A 137 -8.77 -0.62 -2.99
C ALA A 137 -8.11 -1.00 -1.67
N ILE A 138 -8.14 -2.29 -1.35
CA ILE A 138 -7.43 -2.85 -0.20
C ILE A 138 -6.08 -3.35 -0.70
N THR A 139 -5.02 -2.72 -0.21
CA THR A 139 -3.68 -2.91 -0.75
C THR A 139 -2.60 -2.75 0.32
N HIS A 140 -1.42 -2.36 -0.07
CA HIS A 140 -0.20 -2.39 0.73
C HIS A 140 0.45 -1.02 0.86
N ARG A 141 1.41 -0.93 1.79
CA ARG A 141 2.12 0.30 2.09
C ARG A 141 2.89 0.86 0.88
N GLY A 142 3.60 0.01 0.12
CA GLY A 142 4.38 0.45 -1.04
C GLY A 142 3.49 1.04 -2.13
N VAL A 143 2.37 0.39 -2.43
CA VAL A 143 1.37 0.88 -3.39
C VAL A 143 0.79 2.23 -2.96
N ILE A 144 0.34 2.35 -1.71
CA ILE A 144 -0.23 3.59 -1.18
C ILE A 144 0.82 4.72 -1.22
N ARG A 145 2.08 4.43 -0.84
CA ARG A 145 3.18 5.41 -0.91
C ARG A 145 3.46 5.89 -2.33
N GLY A 146 3.45 5.00 -3.32
CA GLY A 146 3.66 5.36 -4.72
C GLY A 146 2.56 6.30 -5.25
N ILE A 147 1.29 5.99 -4.98
CA ILE A 147 0.16 6.85 -5.34
C ILE A 147 0.25 8.20 -4.64
N TYR A 148 0.51 8.20 -3.32
CA TYR A 148 0.65 9.41 -2.52
C TYR A 148 1.83 10.27 -2.99
N ALA A 149 2.99 9.66 -3.24
CA ALA A 149 4.19 10.39 -3.66
C ALA A 149 3.96 11.12 -5.00
N THR A 150 3.30 10.46 -5.95
CA THR A 150 2.91 11.10 -7.22
C THR A 150 1.96 12.28 -6.97
N ALA A 151 0.92 12.09 -6.14
CA ALA A 151 -0.08 13.12 -5.88
C ALA A 151 0.48 14.31 -5.08
N ALA A 152 1.48 14.08 -4.24
CA ALA A 152 2.13 15.10 -3.40
C ALA A 152 3.34 15.76 -4.06
N GLY A 153 3.78 15.30 -5.23
CA GLY A 153 5.04 15.73 -5.84
C GLY A 153 6.27 15.37 -5.01
N TRP A 154 6.20 14.29 -4.20
CA TRP A 154 7.29 13.86 -3.35
C TRP A 154 8.21 12.89 -4.09
N ASP A 155 9.51 13.15 -4.06
CA ASP A 155 10.54 12.33 -4.73
C ASP A 155 10.88 11.02 -3.99
N MET A 156 10.18 10.73 -2.88
CA MET A 156 10.37 9.59 -1.98
C MET A 156 11.70 9.58 -1.20
N ARG A 157 12.44 10.69 -1.21
CA ARG A 157 13.62 10.88 -0.37
C ARG A 157 13.20 11.45 1.00
N GLY A 158 13.82 10.96 2.04
CA GLY A 158 13.52 11.41 3.40
C GLY A 158 12.06 11.15 3.83
N PRO A 159 11.56 11.89 4.84
CA PRO A 159 10.21 11.74 5.34
C PRO A 159 9.17 12.28 4.34
N PRO A 160 7.96 11.66 4.29
CA PRO A 160 6.89 12.16 3.44
C PRO A 160 6.39 13.54 3.93
N PRO A 161 5.89 14.42 3.04
CA PRO A 161 5.34 15.73 3.41
C PRO A 161 4.24 15.66 4.47
N ILE A 162 3.38 14.64 4.39
CA ILE A 162 2.35 14.34 5.40
C ILE A 162 2.52 12.87 5.81
N LYS A 163 2.60 12.62 7.13
CA LYS A 163 2.65 11.27 7.69
C LYS A 163 1.30 10.59 7.51
N LEU A 164 1.30 9.46 6.80
CA LEU A 164 0.11 8.65 6.62
C LEU A 164 -0.17 7.78 7.85
N ASP A 165 -1.43 7.77 8.29
CA ASP A 165 -1.94 6.84 9.28
C ASP A 165 -2.34 5.53 8.57
N TRP A 166 -1.61 4.46 8.82
CA TRP A 166 -1.80 3.17 8.17
C TRP A 166 -3.08 2.44 8.57
N GLN A 167 -3.81 2.95 9.56
CA GLN A 167 -5.13 2.43 9.97
C GLN A 167 -6.29 3.25 9.39
N ALA A 168 -5.99 4.34 8.69
CA ALA A 168 -6.97 5.22 8.08
C ALA A 168 -7.11 4.97 6.58
N VAL A 169 -8.18 5.48 6.00
CA VAL A 169 -8.41 5.51 4.55
C VAL A 169 -7.80 6.78 3.97
N HIS A 170 -7.22 6.68 2.77
CA HIS A 170 -6.69 7.82 2.02
C HIS A 170 -7.48 7.98 0.72
N LEU A 171 -8.01 9.17 0.46
CA LEU A 171 -8.86 9.47 -0.69
C LEU A 171 -8.08 10.27 -1.73
N PHE A 172 -8.20 9.83 -2.96
CA PHE A 172 -7.60 10.47 -4.13
C PHE A 172 -8.63 10.66 -5.24
N ARG A 173 -8.49 11.74 -5.99
CA ARG A 173 -9.19 11.92 -7.25
C ARG A 173 -8.26 11.52 -8.39
N VAL A 174 -8.62 10.48 -9.12
CA VAL A 174 -7.82 9.98 -10.25
C VAL A 174 -8.32 10.60 -11.55
N GLN A 175 -7.41 11.22 -12.30
CA GLN A 175 -7.65 11.77 -13.62
C GLN A 175 -7.74 10.68 -14.69
N ARG A 176 -8.16 11.00 -15.91
CA ARG A 176 -8.30 10.02 -17.01
C ARG A 176 -6.98 9.37 -17.41
N ASP A 177 -5.87 10.08 -17.24
CA ASP A 177 -4.52 9.60 -17.53
C ASP A 177 -3.89 8.79 -16.38
N GLY A 178 -4.66 8.48 -15.34
CA GLY A 178 -4.21 7.77 -14.15
C GLY A 178 -3.46 8.63 -13.13
N THR A 179 -3.38 9.94 -13.31
CA THR A 179 -2.72 10.85 -12.37
C THR A 179 -3.58 11.01 -11.11
N PRO A 180 -3.06 10.68 -9.91
CA PRO A 180 -3.77 10.88 -8.66
C PRO A 180 -3.60 12.31 -8.14
N ILE A 181 -4.65 12.85 -7.53
CA ILE A 181 -4.67 14.12 -6.79
C ILE A 181 -5.19 13.83 -5.40
N ILE A 182 -4.55 14.37 -4.37
CA ILE A 182 -5.00 14.19 -2.98
C ILE A 182 -6.38 14.84 -2.80
N GLU A 183 -7.35 14.06 -2.35
CA GLU A 183 -8.68 14.54 -1.95
C GLU A 183 -8.78 14.70 -0.43
N ALA A 184 -8.36 13.67 0.32
CA ALA A 184 -8.25 13.70 1.78
C ALA A 184 -7.34 12.57 2.27
N LEU A 185 -6.54 12.84 3.28
CA LEU A 185 -5.66 11.85 3.90
C LEU A 185 -6.11 11.56 5.34
N ASN A 186 -5.78 10.36 5.82
CA ASN A 186 -6.02 9.95 7.21
C ASN A 186 -7.50 10.05 7.62
N VAL A 187 -8.43 9.64 6.74
CA VAL A 187 -9.89 9.68 6.97
C VAL A 187 -10.30 8.48 7.83
N ARG A 188 -11.04 8.74 8.91
CA ARG A 188 -11.59 7.75 9.83
C ARG A 188 -13.11 7.76 9.87
#